data_45a98909e37644013770a6f626283a15
#
_entry.id   45a98909e37644013770a6f626283a15
#
_cell.length_a   1.000
_cell.length_b   1.000
_cell.length_c   1.000
_cell.angle_alpha   90.00
_cell.angle_beta   90.00
_cell.angle_gamma   90.00
#
_symmetry.space_group_name_H-M   'P 1'
#
loop_
_entity.id
_entity.type
_entity.pdbx_description
1 polymer ?
#
loop_
_entity_poly.entity_id
_entity_poly.type
_entity_poly.pdbx_seq_one_letter_code
_entity_poly.pdbx_strand_id
1 'polypeptide(L)'
;MGVVETGKLPVGKRARAAFVAALEASDDRAERHYLELKSGFDLNRRADRRKVVKFILGAAHREPAKAARHFEGHAVLVLGLPLDGVRGVPKFEVMDLEREISEFAGPDPPAWDIDTIAVDEGRDIVLIIVDPPTGRIWPVLKDGEPLWSGDIYMRADGQTRKANGPEVVAMLARAATPGRVLDVAV
;
A
#
# COMPACT_ATOMS: atom_id res chain seq x y z
N MET A 1 11.14 -24.34 -3.03
CA MET A 1 9.84 -23.66 -2.92
C MET A 1 9.96 -22.67 -1.77
N GLY A 2 10.19 -21.39 -2.08
CA GLY A 2 10.41 -20.36 -1.06
C GLY A 2 9.07 -19.93 -0.48
N VAL A 3 8.86 -20.13 0.81
CA VAL A 3 7.71 -19.57 1.52
C VAL A 3 8.05 -18.13 1.85
N VAL A 4 7.24 -17.17 1.37
CA VAL A 4 7.38 -15.76 1.73
C VAL A 4 6.90 -15.60 3.17
N GLU A 5 7.79 -15.19 4.07
CA GLU A 5 7.43 -14.92 5.45
C GLU A 5 6.62 -13.62 5.51
N THR A 6 5.40 -13.69 6.05
CA THR A 6 4.48 -12.56 6.17
C THR A 6 4.13 -12.21 7.61
N GLY A 7 4.74 -12.88 8.59
CA GLY A 7 4.48 -12.63 10.01
C GLY A 7 5.03 -11.28 10.49
N LYS A 8 6.13 -10.83 9.89
CA LYS A 8 6.77 -9.55 10.22
C LYS A 8 7.03 -8.71 8.99
N LEU A 9 7.00 -7.39 9.15
CA LEU A 9 7.43 -6.46 8.11
C LEU A 9 8.95 -6.61 7.92
N PRO A 10 9.46 -6.76 6.67
CA PRO A 10 10.90 -6.77 6.43
C PRO A 10 11.50 -5.39 6.71
N VAL A 11 12.30 -5.29 7.76
CA VAL A 11 12.95 -4.03 8.19
C VAL A 11 14.41 -4.03 7.80
N GLY A 12 14.84 -2.94 7.19
CA GLY A 12 16.22 -2.73 6.77
C GLY A 12 16.55 -3.34 5.40
N LYS A 13 17.58 -2.78 4.78
CA LYS A 13 17.95 -3.02 3.37
C LYS A 13 18.13 -4.51 3.02
N ARG A 14 18.80 -5.25 3.91
CA ARG A 14 19.07 -6.69 3.69
C ARG A 14 17.80 -7.54 3.76
N ALA A 15 16.92 -7.28 4.74
CA ALA A 15 15.68 -8.02 4.90
C ALA A 15 14.72 -7.74 3.72
N ARG A 16 14.65 -6.49 3.25
CA ARG A 16 13.83 -6.10 2.10
C ARG A 16 14.33 -6.71 0.80
N ALA A 17 15.65 -6.76 0.59
CA ALA A 17 16.22 -7.45 -0.56
C ALA A 17 15.92 -8.96 -0.55
N ALA A 18 16.01 -9.60 0.61
CA ALA A 18 15.67 -11.02 0.77
C ALA A 18 14.17 -11.28 0.54
N PHE A 19 13.31 -10.39 1.02
CA PHE A 19 11.87 -10.44 0.79
C PHE A 19 11.51 -10.35 -0.70
N VAL A 20 12.10 -9.40 -1.42
CA VAL A 20 11.92 -9.26 -2.87
C VAL A 20 12.40 -10.50 -3.61
N ALA A 21 13.58 -11.02 -3.26
CA ALA A 21 14.09 -12.25 -3.86
C ALA A 21 13.19 -13.47 -3.59
N ALA A 22 12.59 -13.55 -2.39
CA ALA A 22 11.62 -14.61 -2.07
C ALA A 22 10.33 -14.48 -2.89
N LEU A 23 9.84 -13.25 -3.12
CA LEU A 23 8.68 -12.99 -3.98
C LEU A 23 8.96 -13.39 -5.44
N GLU A 24 10.15 -13.09 -5.96
CA GLU A 24 10.57 -13.46 -7.31
C GLU A 24 10.65 -14.99 -7.49
N ALA A 25 11.10 -15.70 -6.46
CA ALA A 25 11.23 -17.15 -6.46
C ALA A 25 9.91 -17.90 -6.14
N SER A 26 8.86 -17.18 -5.76
CA SER A 26 7.58 -17.78 -5.40
C SER A 26 6.71 -18.02 -6.62
N ASP A 27 6.14 -19.23 -6.73
CA ASP A 27 5.12 -19.55 -7.71
C ASP A 27 3.75 -18.97 -7.32
N ASP A 28 3.54 -18.71 -6.01
CA ASP A 28 2.31 -18.09 -5.50
C ASP A 28 2.48 -16.56 -5.44
N ARG A 29 2.25 -15.92 -6.54
CA ARG A 29 2.21 -14.45 -6.66
C ARG A 29 0.80 -13.90 -6.43
N ALA A 30 -0.03 -14.65 -5.72
CA ALA A 30 -1.39 -14.22 -5.45
C ALA A 30 -1.41 -12.93 -4.64
N GLU A 31 -2.06 -11.92 -5.19
CA GLU A 31 -2.32 -10.67 -4.49
C GLU A 31 -3.23 -10.91 -3.28
N ARG A 32 -2.89 -10.31 -2.16
CA ARG A 32 -3.61 -10.43 -0.89
C ARG A 32 -3.99 -9.03 -0.39
N HIS A 33 -4.83 -8.97 0.62
CA HIS A 33 -5.19 -7.68 1.23
C HIS A 33 -3.98 -6.93 1.85
N TYR A 34 -2.89 -7.61 2.13
CA TYR A 34 -1.66 -7.05 2.68
C TYR A 34 -0.51 -6.90 1.67
N LEU A 35 -0.62 -7.51 0.50
CA LEU A 35 0.43 -7.51 -0.52
C LEU A 35 -0.15 -7.29 -1.92
N GLU A 36 0.46 -6.39 -2.69
CA GLU A 36 0.17 -6.18 -4.11
C GLU A 36 1.48 -6.12 -4.89
N LEU A 37 1.51 -6.77 -6.05
CA LEU A 37 2.65 -6.80 -6.96
C LEU A 37 2.25 -6.14 -8.27
N LYS A 38 3.06 -5.21 -8.77
CA LYS A 38 2.85 -4.57 -10.07
C LYS A 38 4.16 -4.50 -10.86
N SER A 39 4.11 -4.87 -12.12
CA SER A 39 5.27 -4.82 -13.03
C SER A 39 5.34 -3.47 -13.77
N GLY A 40 4.62 -3.16 -14.68
CA GLY A 40 4.73 -2.07 -15.66
C GLY A 40 4.40 -0.65 -15.19
N PHE A 41 4.79 -0.24 -13.98
CA PHE A 41 4.57 1.12 -13.46
C PHE A 41 5.67 2.09 -13.90
N ASP A 42 5.27 3.35 -14.09
CA ASP A 42 6.15 4.50 -14.27
C ASP A 42 5.66 5.65 -13.39
N LEU A 43 6.29 5.84 -12.24
CA LEU A 43 5.90 6.86 -11.26
C LEU A 43 6.18 8.31 -11.74
N ASN A 44 6.80 8.51 -12.90
CA ASN A 44 6.83 9.81 -13.57
C ASN A 44 5.47 10.15 -14.20
N ARG A 45 4.59 9.15 -14.40
CA ARG A 45 3.23 9.36 -14.93
C ARG A 45 2.22 9.56 -13.80
N ARG A 46 1.43 10.62 -13.89
CA ARG A 46 0.34 10.88 -12.92
C ARG A 46 -0.63 9.72 -12.76
N ALA A 47 -1.01 9.07 -13.85
CA ALA A 47 -1.93 7.95 -13.82
C ALA A 47 -1.43 6.80 -12.91
N ASP A 48 -0.14 6.51 -12.93
CA ASP A 48 0.43 5.45 -12.10
C ASP A 48 0.61 5.90 -10.65
N ARG A 49 1.00 7.17 -10.39
CA ARG A 49 0.98 7.73 -9.03
C ARG A 49 -0.40 7.65 -8.39
N ARG A 50 -1.48 7.97 -9.13
CA ARG A 50 -2.86 7.87 -8.63
C ARG A 50 -3.27 6.44 -8.30
N LYS A 51 -2.76 5.45 -9.01
CA LYS A 51 -2.97 4.04 -8.63
C LYS A 51 -2.28 3.71 -7.30
N VAL A 52 -1.11 4.29 -7.03
CA VAL A 52 -0.44 4.18 -5.72
C VAL A 52 -1.28 4.87 -4.64
N VAL A 53 -1.78 6.09 -4.88
CA VAL A 53 -2.71 6.77 -3.95
C VAL A 53 -3.92 5.90 -3.65
N LYS A 54 -4.52 5.31 -4.68
CA LYS A 54 -5.66 4.38 -4.53
C LYS A 54 -5.30 3.19 -3.63
N PHE A 55 -4.11 2.62 -3.82
CA PHE A 55 -3.62 1.53 -2.95
C PHE A 55 -3.48 2.00 -1.50
N ILE A 56 -2.83 3.15 -1.25
CA ILE A 56 -2.61 3.70 0.10
C ILE A 56 -3.95 3.92 0.81
N LEU A 57 -4.91 4.57 0.15
CA LEU A 57 -6.25 4.80 0.71
C LEU A 57 -6.96 3.48 1.03
N GLY A 58 -6.93 2.53 0.09
CA GLY A 58 -7.54 1.22 0.29
C GLY A 58 -6.89 0.41 1.41
N ALA A 59 -5.57 0.49 1.54
CA ALA A 59 -4.81 -0.19 2.58
C ALA A 59 -5.14 0.37 3.98
N ALA A 60 -5.30 1.69 4.10
CA ALA A 60 -5.65 2.37 5.35
C ALA A 60 -7.07 2.02 5.87
N HIS A 61 -7.96 1.57 4.98
CA HIS A 61 -9.34 1.20 5.33
C HIS A 61 -9.55 -0.30 5.54
N ARG A 62 -8.50 -1.12 5.51
CA ARG A 62 -8.60 -2.56 5.81
C ARG A 62 -9.20 -2.78 7.20
N GLU A 63 -9.79 -3.95 7.40
CA GLU A 63 -10.23 -4.36 8.72
C GLU A 63 -9.01 -4.59 9.63
N PRO A 64 -8.91 -3.91 10.81
CA PRO A 64 -7.73 -3.98 11.66
C PRO A 64 -7.39 -5.39 12.13
N ALA A 65 -8.38 -6.20 12.50
CA ALA A 65 -8.15 -7.57 12.96
C ALA A 65 -7.61 -8.49 11.85
N LYS A 66 -8.02 -8.28 10.60
CA LYS A 66 -7.44 -8.98 9.45
C LYS A 66 -6.05 -8.47 9.12
N ALA A 67 -5.86 -7.15 9.14
CA ALA A 67 -4.57 -6.54 8.84
C ALA A 67 -3.49 -7.06 9.81
N ALA A 68 -3.77 -7.11 11.10
CA ALA A 68 -2.82 -7.53 12.13
C ALA A 68 -2.22 -8.93 11.95
N ARG A 69 -2.81 -9.77 11.11
CA ARG A 69 -2.34 -11.15 10.88
C ARG A 69 -1.09 -11.25 10.00
N HIS A 70 -0.80 -10.19 9.24
CA HIS A 70 0.30 -10.18 8.29
C HIS A 70 1.05 -8.85 8.37
N PHE A 71 2.37 -8.89 8.23
CA PHE A 71 3.25 -7.73 8.25
C PHE A 71 2.98 -6.76 9.42
N GLU A 72 2.63 -7.31 10.59
CA GLU A 72 2.33 -6.50 11.79
C GLU A 72 1.23 -5.45 11.52
N GLY A 73 0.31 -5.73 10.60
CA GLY A 73 -0.79 -4.85 10.20
C GLY A 73 -0.50 -3.98 8.98
N HIS A 74 0.74 -3.90 8.51
CA HIS A 74 1.09 -3.09 7.33
C HIS A 74 0.54 -3.69 6.03
N ALA A 75 0.47 -2.87 4.99
CA ALA A 75 0.30 -3.33 3.62
C ALA A 75 1.50 -2.93 2.78
N VAL A 76 1.89 -3.80 1.86
CA VAL A 76 3.05 -3.58 1.01
C VAL A 76 2.63 -3.66 -0.46
N LEU A 77 2.95 -2.61 -1.22
CA LEU A 77 2.89 -2.62 -2.69
C LEU A 77 4.33 -2.69 -3.21
N VAL A 78 4.61 -3.70 -4.01
CA VAL A 78 5.92 -3.87 -4.65
C VAL A 78 5.80 -3.57 -6.13
N LEU A 79 6.56 -2.57 -6.59
CA LEU A 79 6.59 -2.15 -7.99
C LEU A 79 7.88 -2.63 -8.66
N GLY A 80 7.75 -3.10 -9.89
CA GLY A 80 8.89 -3.48 -10.71
C GLY A 80 9.31 -4.94 -10.56
N LEU A 81 8.51 -5.80 -9.93
CA LEU A 81 8.74 -7.24 -10.03
C LEU A 81 8.23 -7.74 -11.38
N PRO A 82 9.07 -8.41 -12.17
CA PRO A 82 8.66 -8.89 -13.49
C PRO A 82 7.69 -10.06 -13.33
N LEU A 83 6.52 -9.93 -13.92
CA LEU A 83 5.69 -11.07 -14.30
C LEU A 83 6.17 -11.61 -15.64
N ASP A 84 6.42 -10.68 -16.56
CA ASP A 84 7.01 -10.88 -17.88
C ASP A 84 7.82 -9.62 -18.23
N GLY A 85 9.13 -9.66 -18.38
CA GLY A 85 9.88 -8.57 -18.95
C GLY A 85 10.82 -7.80 -18.01
N VAL A 86 10.84 -6.47 -18.07
CA VAL A 86 11.88 -5.63 -17.47
C VAL A 86 11.72 -5.49 -15.96
N ARG A 87 12.76 -5.84 -15.21
CA ARG A 87 12.82 -5.68 -13.75
C ARG A 87 13.00 -4.21 -13.37
N GLY A 88 12.31 -3.78 -12.32
CA GLY A 88 12.37 -2.42 -11.80
C GLY A 88 11.45 -1.44 -12.54
N VAL A 89 11.17 -0.33 -11.90
CA VAL A 89 10.49 0.85 -12.47
C VAL A 89 11.51 1.96 -12.73
N PRO A 90 11.25 2.89 -13.68
CA PRO A 90 12.11 4.05 -13.87
C PRO A 90 12.27 4.86 -12.59
N LYS A 91 13.46 5.42 -12.36
CA LYS A 91 13.67 6.36 -11.25
C LYS A 91 12.76 7.55 -11.37
N PHE A 92 12.33 8.07 -10.24
CA PHE A 92 11.34 9.14 -10.12
C PHE A 92 11.63 10.02 -8.91
N GLU A 93 10.98 11.17 -8.83
CA GLU A 93 11.05 12.07 -7.69
C GLU A 93 9.97 11.73 -6.67
N VAL A 94 10.35 11.38 -5.45
CA VAL A 94 9.44 11.02 -4.36
C VAL A 94 8.46 12.15 -4.06
N MET A 95 8.93 13.41 -4.12
CA MET A 95 8.09 14.60 -3.90
C MET A 95 6.89 14.68 -4.86
N ASP A 96 7.00 14.13 -6.06
CA ASP A 96 5.87 14.09 -7.01
C ASP A 96 4.78 13.13 -6.54
N LEU A 97 5.17 12.01 -5.94
CA LEU A 97 4.23 11.06 -5.34
C LEU A 97 3.60 11.66 -4.06
N GLU A 98 4.38 12.27 -3.18
CA GLU A 98 3.90 12.95 -1.98
C GLU A 98 2.87 14.03 -2.31
N ARG A 99 3.14 14.83 -3.34
CA ARG A 99 2.20 15.85 -3.82
C ARG A 99 0.89 15.23 -4.31
N GLU A 100 0.95 14.18 -5.12
CA GLU A 100 -0.24 13.50 -5.60
C GLU A 100 -1.05 12.90 -4.43
N ILE A 101 -0.39 12.30 -3.41
CA ILE A 101 -1.06 11.78 -2.21
C ILE A 101 -1.76 12.92 -1.46
N SER A 102 -1.06 14.03 -1.20
CA SER A 102 -1.63 15.19 -0.51
C SER A 102 -2.82 15.81 -1.25
N GLU A 103 -2.77 15.86 -2.58
CA GLU A 103 -3.86 16.39 -3.41
C GLU A 103 -5.14 15.55 -3.31
N PHE A 104 -5.04 14.23 -3.17
CA PHE A 104 -6.19 13.33 -3.17
C PHE A 104 -6.63 12.88 -1.76
N ALA A 105 -5.71 12.81 -0.79
CA ALA A 105 -5.98 12.36 0.57
C ALA A 105 -5.94 13.49 1.62
N GLY A 106 -5.52 14.69 1.22
CA GLY A 106 -5.42 15.87 2.09
C GLY A 106 -4.07 16.02 2.79
N PRO A 107 -3.98 17.04 3.67
CA PRO A 107 -2.71 17.40 4.33
C PRO A 107 -2.27 16.41 5.41
N ASP A 108 -3.15 15.53 5.84
CA ASP A 108 -2.89 14.50 6.83
C ASP A 108 -3.33 13.13 6.27
N PRO A 109 -2.60 12.60 5.27
CA PRO A 109 -2.94 11.35 4.60
C PRO A 109 -2.69 10.14 5.53
N PRO A 110 -3.11 8.92 5.12
CA PRO A 110 -2.68 7.71 5.80
C PRO A 110 -1.14 7.67 5.93
N ALA A 111 -0.62 7.21 7.05
CA ALA A 111 0.82 7.05 7.24
C ALA A 111 1.36 5.97 6.27
N TRP A 112 2.43 6.31 5.60
CA TRP A 112 3.09 5.46 4.62
C TRP A 112 4.57 5.76 4.53
N ASP A 113 5.33 4.83 4.01
CA ASP A 113 6.77 4.94 3.77
C ASP A 113 7.12 4.36 2.41
N ILE A 114 8.29 4.72 1.91
CA ILE A 114 8.82 4.25 0.63
C ILE A 114 10.25 3.75 0.82
N ASP A 115 10.55 2.63 0.18
CA ASP A 115 11.92 2.14 0.08
C ASP A 115 12.23 1.68 -1.33
N THR A 116 13.50 1.75 -1.70
CA THR A 116 13.97 1.40 -3.04
C THR A 116 15.12 0.40 -2.98
N ILE A 117 15.12 -0.52 -3.94
CA ILE A 117 16.21 -1.48 -4.15
C ILE A 117 16.71 -1.28 -5.57
N ALA A 118 17.94 -0.81 -5.70
CA ALA A 118 18.56 -0.55 -7.01
C ALA A 118 18.64 -1.84 -7.83
N VAL A 119 18.18 -1.77 -9.06
CA VAL A 119 18.32 -2.83 -10.07
C VAL A 119 19.49 -2.50 -10.99
N ASP A 120 19.52 -1.27 -11.52
CA ASP A 120 20.56 -0.71 -12.37
C ASP A 120 20.64 0.83 -12.21
N GLU A 121 21.37 1.51 -13.07
CA GLU A 121 21.54 2.97 -13.01
C GLU A 121 20.22 3.75 -13.20
N GLY A 122 19.26 3.20 -13.92
CA GLY A 122 18.01 3.88 -14.29
C GLY A 122 16.75 3.32 -13.64
N ARG A 123 16.85 2.20 -12.90
CA ARG A 123 15.65 1.47 -12.43
C ARG A 123 15.83 0.95 -11.01
N ASP A 124 14.73 1.02 -10.26
CA ASP A 124 14.65 0.51 -8.89
C ASP A 124 13.41 -0.39 -8.74
N ILE A 125 13.48 -1.37 -7.84
CA ILE A 125 12.28 -1.97 -7.27
C ILE A 125 11.84 -1.04 -6.14
N VAL A 126 10.56 -0.70 -6.12
CA VAL A 126 9.99 0.23 -5.14
C VAL A 126 9.02 -0.51 -4.23
N LEU A 127 9.17 -0.31 -2.93
CA LEU A 127 8.23 -0.79 -1.91
C LEU A 127 7.50 0.42 -1.33
N ILE A 128 6.18 0.44 -1.47
CA ILE A 128 5.29 1.37 -0.74
C ILE A 128 4.72 0.61 0.43
N ILE A 129 4.96 1.10 1.62
CA ILE A 129 4.55 0.48 2.88
C ILE A 129 3.52 1.39 3.53
N VAL A 130 2.33 0.85 3.80
CA VAL A 130 1.24 1.60 4.44
C VAL A 130 1.06 1.06 5.85
N ASP A 131 1.01 1.96 6.81
CA ASP A 131 0.84 1.63 8.22
C ASP A 131 -0.45 0.88 8.53
N PRO A 132 -0.53 0.22 9.68
CA PRO A 132 -1.74 -0.43 10.15
C PRO A 132 -2.94 0.51 10.18
N PRO A 133 -4.15 0.02 9.83
CA PRO A 133 -5.34 0.84 9.82
C PRO A 133 -5.69 1.37 11.22
N THR A 134 -5.88 2.69 11.34
CA THR A 134 -6.18 3.38 12.60
C THR A 134 -7.68 3.52 12.88
N GLY A 135 -8.53 3.18 11.91
CA GLY A 135 -9.98 3.41 11.99
C GLY A 135 -10.42 4.77 11.45
N ARG A 136 -9.50 5.69 11.17
CA ARG A 136 -9.80 6.96 10.48
C ARG A 136 -10.23 6.69 9.03
N ILE A 137 -11.08 7.56 8.49
CA ILE A 137 -11.59 7.47 7.11
C ILE A 137 -10.98 8.60 6.29
N TRP A 138 -10.47 8.26 5.11
CA TRP A 138 -9.93 9.18 4.11
C TRP A 138 -10.73 9.07 2.80
N PRO A 139 -11.78 9.88 2.61
CA PRO A 139 -12.43 10.00 1.32
C PRO A 139 -11.49 10.67 0.31
N VAL A 140 -11.64 10.34 -0.96
CA VAL A 140 -10.95 11.04 -2.04
C VAL A 140 -11.43 12.49 -2.11
N LEU A 141 -10.52 13.46 -2.17
CA LEU A 141 -10.87 14.89 -2.08
C LEU A 141 -11.10 15.55 -3.43
N LYS A 142 -10.64 14.94 -4.54
CA LYS A 142 -10.81 15.51 -5.88
C LYS A 142 -10.91 14.43 -6.95
N ASP A 143 -11.43 14.83 -8.12
CA ASP A 143 -11.49 13.95 -9.28
C ASP A 143 -10.14 13.83 -10.00
N GLY A 144 -9.85 12.64 -10.46
CA GLY A 144 -8.67 12.32 -11.25
C GLY A 144 -8.52 10.81 -11.43
N GLU A 145 -8.89 10.30 -12.62
CA GLU A 145 -8.88 8.86 -12.91
C GLU A 145 -7.61 8.15 -12.37
N PRO A 146 -7.76 7.05 -11.63
CA PRO A 146 -8.98 6.27 -11.31
C PRO A 146 -9.66 6.66 -9.99
N LEU A 147 -9.45 7.88 -9.47
CA LEU A 147 -9.94 8.39 -8.20
C LEU A 147 -11.04 9.44 -8.43
N TRP A 148 -12.14 9.34 -7.69
CA TRP A 148 -13.28 10.27 -7.80
C TRP A 148 -13.62 10.87 -6.43
N SER A 149 -13.86 12.15 -6.39
CA SER A 149 -14.18 12.90 -5.17
C SER A 149 -15.34 12.26 -4.41
N GLY A 150 -15.16 12.09 -3.10
CA GLY A 150 -16.12 11.44 -2.21
C GLY A 150 -16.02 9.91 -2.14
N ASP A 151 -15.30 9.26 -3.06
CA ASP A 151 -15.11 7.82 -2.99
C ASP A 151 -14.28 7.42 -1.77
N ILE A 152 -14.67 6.31 -1.16
CA ILE A 152 -13.89 5.62 -0.14
C ILE A 152 -13.42 4.30 -0.74
N TYR A 153 -12.11 4.10 -0.80
CA TYR A 153 -11.52 2.86 -1.30
C TYR A 153 -11.22 1.91 -0.15
N MET A 154 -11.38 0.63 -0.40
CA MET A 154 -11.04 -0.46 0.52
C MET A 154 -10.22 -1.51 -0.21
N ARG A 155 -9.18 -2.01 0.46
CA ARG A 155 -8.43 -3.14 -0.04
C ARG A 155 -9.02 -4.43 0.52
N ALA A 156 -9.61 -5.20 -0.37
CA ALA A 156 -10.05 -6.58 -0.15
C ALA A 156 -9.03 -7.56 -0.74
N ASP A 157 -9.27 -8.86 -0.60
CA ASP A 157 -8.37 -9.86 -1.15
C ASP A 157 -8.25 -9.70 -2.68
N GLY A 158 -7.02 -9.47 -3.13
CA GLY A 158 -6.65 -9.35 -4.53
C GLY A 158 -6.86 -7.99 -5.20
N GLN A 159 -7.60 -7.03 -4.61
CA GLN A 159 -7.85 -5.75 -5.28
C GLN A 159 -8.19 -4.59 -4.33
N THR A 160 -7.90 -3.38 -4.81
CA THR A 160 -8.41 -2.13 -4.20
C THR A 160 -9.62 -1.65 -5.00
N ARG A 161 -10.77 -1.55 -4.36
CA ARG A 161 -12.04 -1.16 -4.95
C ARG A 161 -12.78 -0.13 -4.10
N LYS A 162 -13.83 0.48 -4.63
CA LYS A 162 -14.74 1.30 -3.83
C LYS A 162 -15.40 0.46 -2.73
N ALA A 163 -15.49 1.02 -1.54
CA ALA A 163 -16.23 0.43 -0.43
C ALA A 163 -17.72 0.39 -0.75
N ASN A 164 -18.39 -0.68 -0.38
CA ASN A 164 -19.83 -0.78 -0.46
C ASN A 164 -20.52 -0.18 0.78
N GLY A 165 -21.84 -0.02 0.75
CA GLY A 165 -22.59 0.59 1.85
C GLY A 165 -22.35 -0.05 3.22
N PRO A 166 -22.48 -1.38 3.39
CA PRO A 166 -22.15 -2.07 4.65
C PRO A 166 -20.71 -1.83 5.13
N GLU A 167 -19.74 -1.79 4.24
CA GLU A 167 -18.33 -1.51 4.58
C GLU A 167 -18.16 -0.08 5.09
N VAL A 168 -18.81 0.89 4.44
CA VAL A 168 -18.78 2.29 4.88
C VAL A 168 -19.41 2.43 6.27
N VAL A 169 -20.54 1.80 6.52
CA VAL A 169 -21.19 1.79 7.85
C VAL A 169 -20.26 1.18 8.90
N ALA A 170 -19.60 0.08 8.61
CA ALA A 170 -18.63 -0.54 9.50
C ALA A 170 -17.41 0.36 9.77
N MET A 171 -16.92 1.09 8.77
CA MET A 171 -15.85 2.08 8.93
C MET A 171 -16.29 3.24 9.83
N LEU A 172 -17.49 3.80 9.62
CA LEU A 172 -18.04 4.87 10.44
C LEU A 172 -18.21 4.44 11.90
N ALA A 173 -18.70 3.22 12.14
CA ALA A 173 -18.83 2.67 13.48
C ALA A 173 -17.46 2.56 14.19
N ARG A 174 -16.40 2.14 13.48
CA ARG A 174 -15.04 2.11 14.03
C ARG A 174 -14.48 3.50 14.31
N ALA A 175 -14.70 4.44 13.40
CA ALA A 175 -14.23 5.82 13.54
C ALA A 175 -14.91 6.56 14.71
N ALA A 176 -16.17 6.22 15.01
CA ALA A 176 -16.94 6.79 16.12
C ALA A 176 -16.57 6.20 17.49
N THR A 177 -15.87 5.06 17.53
CA THR A 177 -15.41 4.46 18.78
C THR A 177 -14.09 5.14 19.14
N PRO A 178 -14.01 5.93 20.25
CA PRO A 178 -12.75 6.54 20.67
C PRO A 178 -11.72 5.44 20.85
N GLY A 179 -10.57 5.59 20.23
CA GLY A 179 -9.49 4.63 20.35
C GLY A 179 -9.19 4.38 21.82
N ARG A 180 -9.24 3.13 22.27
CA ARG A 180 -8.56 2.75 23.50
C ARG A 180 -7.09 3.07 23.26
N VAL A 181 -6.63 4.16 23.86
CA VAL A 181 -5.21 4.37 24.11
C VAL A 181 -4.80 3.12 24.91
N LEU A 182 -4.01 2.24 24.28
CA LEU A 182 -3.33 1.21 25.04
C LEU A 182 -2.34 1.98 25.96
N ASP A 183 -2.73 2.18 27.20
CA ASP A 183 -1.80 2.53 28.25
C ASP A 183 -0.75 1.40 28.28
N VAL A 184 0.37 1.65 27.64
CA VAL A 184 1.57 0.87 27.88
C VAL A 184 2.05 1.33 29.25
N ALA A 185 1.64 0.60 30.29
CA ALA A 185 2.22 0.74 31.61
C ALA A 185 3.74 0.45 31.48
N VAL A 186 4.55 1.43 31.83
CA VAL A 186 6.01 1.35 31.95
C VAL A 186 6.36 0.47 33.15
#